data_f1ed0e7e38e04396fdb67183c39d0bb9
#
_entry.id   f1ed0e7e38e04396fdb67183c39d0bb9
#
_cell.length_a   1.000
_cell.length_b   1.000
_cell.length_c   1.000
_cell.angle_alpha   90.00
_cell.angle_beta   90.00
_cell.angle_gamma   90.00
#
_symmetry.space_group_name_H-M   'P 1'
#
loop_
_entity.id
_entity.type
_entity.pdbx_description
1 polymer ?
#
loop_
_entity_poly.entity_id
_entity_poly.type
_entity_poly.pdbx_seq_one_letter_code
_entity_poly.pdbx_strand_id
1 'polypeptide(L)'
;MKMTTTENIRKELQTLADSKYQEFHSSLLPGANNILGVRIPQLRTMAKEIIKKEDWRTFVESTDTIYYEETMLQGMIIGLAKMELEEQMKYVTMFIPRIDNWAVCDIFCSELKTAKKKGKENVWQFIQPYLKSSKEFEIRFGIVMLFHYVDDAHIDSLLKYADSFNHDAYYARMAMAWMISLCFIKFPQKTMEYLKHSTLDNWTYNKALQKTIESFRVDKDTKDILREMKRR
;
A
#
# COMPACT_ATOMS: atom_id res chain seq x y z
N MET A 1 -26.52 -29.23 0.02
CA MET A 1 -25.06 -29.11 0.02
C MET A 1 -24.68 -27.93 0.94
N LYS A 2 -23.82 -28.12 1.95
CA LYS A 2 -23.34 -26.96 2.74
C LYS A 2 -22.47 -26.10 1.84
N MET A 3 -22.77 -24.80 1.77
CA MET A 3 -21.96 -23.84 1.01
C MET A 3 -20.56 -23.75 1.62
N THR A 4 -19.56 -23.56 0.75
CA THR A 4 -18.17 -23.32 1.19
C THR A 4 -18.06 -21.96 1.88
N THR A 5 -17.02 -21.77 2.67
CA THR A 5 -16.72 -20.48 3.33
C THR A 5 -16.61 -19.36 2.29
N THR A 6 -15.95 -19.60 1.16
CA THR A 6 -15.80 -18.63 0.06
C THR A 6 -17.15 -18.25 -0.55
N GLU A 7 -18.06 -19.20 -0.81
CA GLU A 7 -19.39 -18.92 -1.33
C GLU A 7 -20.24 -18.06 -0.36
N ASN A 8 -20.13 -18.32 0.94
CA ASN A 8 -20.84 -17.51 1.94
C ASN A 8 -20.30 -16.08 1.99
N ILE A 9 -18.97 -15.89 1.95
CA ILE A 9 -18.34 -14.57 1.91
C ILE A 9 -18.77 -13.83 0.64
N ARG A 10 -18.78 -14.51 -0.51
CA ARG A 10 -19.20 -13.94 -1.80
C ARG A 10 -20.64 -13.43 -1.78
N LYS A 11 -21.56 -14.19 -1.20
CA LYS A 11 -22.95 -13.74 -1.03
C LYS A 11 -23.06 -12.55 -0.12
N GLU A 12 -22.34 -12.53 0.99
CA GLU A 12 -22.33 -11.39 1.91
C GLU A 12 -21.80 -10.12 1.22
N LEU A 13 -20.71 -10.21 0.44
CA LEU A 13 -20.22 -9.11 -0.38
C LEU A 13 -21.26 -8.58 -1.36
N GLN A 14 -21.99 -9.47 -2.03
CA GLN A 14 -23.05 -9.10 -2.97
C GLN A 14 -24.20 -8.34 -2.27
N THR A 15 -24.54 -8.69 -1.03
CA THR A 15 -25.57 -7.96 -0.25
C THR A 15 -25.12 -6.58 0.20
N LEU A 16 -23.81 -6.34 0.30
CA LEU A 16 -23.21 -5.06 0.70
C LEU A 16 -22.86 -4.17 -0.50
N ALA A 17 -23.10 -4.63 -1.72
CA ALA A 17 -22.76 -3.90 -2.94
C ALA A 17 -23.51 -2.57 -3.02
N ASP A 18 -22.78 -1.50 -3.40
CA ASP A 18 -23.30 -0.15 -3.62
C ASP A 18 -22.93 0.30 -5.04
N SER A 19 -23.92 0.35 -5.93
CA SER A 19 -23.71 0.66 -7.35
C SER A 19 -23.15 2.06 -7.58
N LYS A 20 -23.52 3.06 -6.77
CA LYS A 20 -22.97 4.41 -6.88
C LYS A 20 -21.51 4.46 -6.45
N TYR A 21 -21.18 3.74 -5.39
CA TYR A 21 -19.80 3.64 -4.95
C TYR A 21 -18.97 2.78 -5.92
N GLN A 22 -19.54 1.74 -6.52
CA GLN A 22 -18.93 0.94 -7.57
C GLN A 22 -18.50 1.82 -8.75
N GLU A 23 -19.40 2.64 -9.29
CA GLU A 23 -19.12 3.55 -10.40
C GLU A 23 -17.98 4.51 -10.06
N PHE A 24 -18.07 5.18 -8.92
CA PHE A 24 -17.02 6.07 -8.43
C PHE A 24 -15.69 5.35 -8.25
N HIS A 25 -15.68 4.20 -7.57
CA HIS A 25 -14.45 3.48 -7.26
C HIS A 25 -13.78 2.90 -8.51
N SER A 26 -14.57 2.39 -9.44
CA SER A 26 -14.07 1.88 -10.73
C SER A 26 -13.38 2.97 -11.55
N SER A 27 -13.83 4.22 -11.48
CA SER A 27 -13.18 5.34 -12.16
C SER A 27 -11.76 5.63 -11.64
N LEU A 28 -11.46 5.22 -10.41
CA LEU A 28 -10.15 5.38 -9.75
C LEU A 28 -9.20 4.20 -9.98
N LEU A 29 -9.70 3.09 -10.51
CA LEU A 29 -8.98 1.82 -10.66
C LEU A 29 -8.99 1.33 -12.12
N PRO A 30 -8.31 2.02 -13.05
CA PRO A 30 -8.24 1.58 -14.43
C PRO A 30 -7.70 0.16 -14.52
N GLY A 31 -8.43 -0.74 -15.19
CA GLY A 31 -8.05 -2.14 -15.37
C GLY A 31 -8.53 -3.10 -14.28
N ALA A 32 -9.01 -2.63 -13.15
CA ALA A 32 -9.64 -3.51 -12.17
C ALA A 32 -11.04 -3.94 -12.63
N ASN A 33 -11.31 -5.24 -12.53
CA ASN A 33 -12.57 -5.83 -12.97
C ASN A 33 -13.39 -6.35 -11.79
N ASN A 34 -14.68 -6.60 -12.04
CA ASN A 34 -15.59 -7.25 -11.09
C ASN A 34 -15.64 -6.56 -9.71
N ILE A 35 -15.69 -5.24 -9.69
CA ILE A 35 -15.84 -4.43 -8.48
C ILE A 35 -17.33 -4.43 -8.10
N LEU A 36 -17.66 -4.80 -6.86
CA LEU A 36 -19.02 -4.76 -6.30
C LEU A 36 -19.37 -3.39 -5.71
N GLY A 37 -18.37 -2.63 -5.27
CA GLY A 37 -18.54 -1.35 -4.61
C GLY A 37 -18.81 -1.48 -3.11
N VAL A 38 -18.24 -2.47 -2.44
CA VAL A 38 -18.30 -2.58 -0.99
C VAL A 38 -17.27 -1.63 -0.34
N ARG A 39 -17.74 -0.80 0.59
CA ARG A 39 -16.89 0.24 1.20
C ARG A 39 -15.85 -0.36 2.14
N ILE A 40 -14.65 0.20 2.17
CA ILE A 40 -13.52 -0.25 3.01
C ILE A 40 -13.88 -0.47 4.49
N PRO A 41 -14.67 0.39 5.18
CA PRO A 41 -15.07 0.13 6.56
C PRO A 41 -15.90 -1.17 6.72
N GLN A 42 -16.77 -1.48 5.75
CA GLN A 42 -17.57 -2.72 5.74
C GLN A 42 -16.68 -3.94 5.51
N LEU A 43 -15.76 -3.88 4.54
CA LEU A 43 -14.77 -4.94 4.29
C LEU A 43 -13.93 -5.20 5.55
N ARG A 44 -13.50 -4.15 6.24
CA ARG A 44 -12.72 -4.30 7.48
C ARG A 44 -13.52 -4.94 8.61
N THR A 45 -14.83 -4.67 8.69
CA THR A 45 -15.74 -5.34 9.63
C THR A 45 -15.89 -6.82 9.28
N MET A 46 -16.15 -7.14 8.01
CA MET A 46 -16.20 -8.52 7.54
C MET A 46 -14.90 -9.28 7.81
N ALA A 47 -13.74 -8.70 7.51
CA ALA A 47 -12.44 -9.32 7.79
C ALA A 47 -12.31 -9.71 9.26
N LYS A 48 -12.71 -8.84 10.20
CA LYS A 48 -12.70 -9.12 11.66
C LYS A 48 -13.64 -10.23 12.04
N GLU A 49 -14.80 -10.36 11.41
CA GLU A 49 -15.74 -11.46 11.69
C GLU A 49 -15.25 -12.78 11.08
N ILE A 50 -14.65 -12.75 9.89
CA ILE A 50 -14.09 -13.95 9.25
C ILE A 50 -12.93 -14.52 10.10
N ILE A 51 -12.05 -13.69 10.62
CA ILE A 51 -10.91 -14.10 11.45
C ILE A 51 -11.34 -14.85 12.73
N LYS A 52 -12.55 -14.61 13.22
CA LYS A 52 -13.08 -15.36 14.40
C LYS A 52 -13.47 -16.80 14.07
N LYS A 53 -13.61 -17.15 12.80
CA LYS A 53 -13.93 -18.49 12.32
C LYS A 53 -12.66 -19.31 12.14
N GLU A 54 -12.71 -20.62 12.41
CA GLU A 54 -11.53 -21.50 12.32
C GLU A 54 -11.00 -21.68 10.90
N ASP A 55 -11.85 -21.49 9.90
CA ASP A 55 -11.56 -21.76 8.49
C ASP A 55 -11.12 -20.53 7.65
N TRP A 56 -10.79 -19.40 8.29
CA TRP A 56 -10.36 -18.20 7.58
C TRP A 56 -9.11 -18.41 6.70
N ARG A 57 -8.22 -19.34 7.10
CA ARG A 57 -7.03 -19.68 6.31
C ARG A 57 -7.38 -20.27 4.95
N THR A 58 -8.40 -21.14 4.91
CA THR A 58 -8.92 -21.71 3.65
C THR A 58 -9.36 -20.62 2.68
N PHE A 59 -10.02 -19.55 3.16
CA PHE A 59 -10.39 -18.42 2.32
C PHE A 59 -9.17 -17.63 1.84
N VAL A 60 -8.19 -17.36 2.70
CA VAL A 60 -6.97 -16.62 2.34
C VAL A 60 -6.12 -17.40 1.32
N GLU A 61 -6.05 -18.71 1.44
CA GLU A 61 -5.30 -19.59 0.53
C GLU A 61 -6.00 -19.81 -0.81
N SER A 62 -7.31 -19.59 -0.87
CA SER A 62 -8.09 -19.75 -2.10
C SER A 62 -7.59 -18.82 -3.20
N THR A 63 -7.41 -19.37 -4.40
CA THR A 63 -7.13 -18.61 -5.63
C THR A 63 -8.39 -18.39 -6.46
N ASP A 64 -9.53 -18.95 -6.04
CA ASP A 64 -10.83 -18.79 -6.68
C ASP A 64 -11.50 -17.49 -6.22
N THR A 65 -10.92 -16.35 -6.59
CA THR A 65 -11.52 -15.03 -6.39
C THR A 65 -12.21 -14.56 -7.67
N ILE A 66 -13.45 -14.11 -7.54
CA ILE A 66 -14.24 -13.56 -8.65
C ILE A 66 -14.29 -12.03 -8.56
N TYR A 67 -14.48 -11.51 -7.34
CA TYR A 67 -14.65 -10.08 -7.11
C TYR A 67 -13.38 -9.44 -6.54
N TYR A 68 -13.14 -8.21 -6.94
CA TYR A 68 -12.08 -7.35 -6.40
C TYR A 68 -12.07 -7.34 -4.86
N GLU A 69 -13.25 -7.27 -4.25
CA GLU A 69 -13.39 -7.23 -2.81
C GLU A 69 -12.98 -8.53 -2.10
N GLU A 70 -13.02 -9.67 -2.78
CA GLU A 70 -12.50 -10.94 -2.23
C GLU A 70 -10.99 -10.86 -2.05
N THR A 71 -10.27 -10.36 -3.05
CA THR A 71 -8.82 -10.12 -2.97
C THR A 71 -8.48 -9.08 -1.87
N MET A 72 -9.26 -8.01 -1.81
CA MET A 72 -9.10 -6.99 -0.77
C MET A 72 -9.28 -7.59 0.64
N LEU A 73 -10.31 -8.44 0.86
CA LEU A 73 -10.55 -9.12 2.11
C LEU A 73 -9.41 -10.07 2.50
N GLN A 74 -8.89 -10.85 1.54
CA GLN A 74 -7.76 -11.74 1.79
C GLN A 74 -6.57 -10.93 2.35
N GLY A 75 -6.22 -9.82 1.71
CA GLY A 75 -5.16 -8.93 2.18
C GLY A 75 -5.44 -8.35 3.57
N MET A 76 -6.67 -7.89 3.84
CA MET A 76 -7.07 -7.38 5.16
C MET A 76 -6.96 -8.45 6.24
N ILE A 77 -7.39 -9.68 5.96
CA ILE A 77 -7.33 -10.80 6.92
C ILE A 77 -5.87 -11.11 7.28
N ILE A 78 -4.96 -11.20 6.28
CA ILE A 78 -3.53 -11.44 6.52
C ILE A 78 -2.94 -10.36 7.45
N GLY A 79 -3.33 -9.10 7.27
CA GLY A 79 -2.83 -7.99 8.07
C GLY A 79 -3.43 -7.92 9.48
N LEU A 80 -4.68 -8.35 9.66
CA LEU A 80 -5.45 -8.20 10.90
C LEU A 80 -5.42 -9.46 11.79
N ALA A 81 -5.26 -10.65 11.22
CA ALA A 81 -5.26 -11.90 11.97
C ALA A 81 -4.05 -11.97 12.92
N LYS A 82 -4.29 -12.51 14.12
CA LYS A 82 -3.22 -12.77 15.07
C LYS A 82 -2.54 -14.09 14.70
N MET A 83 -1.28 -14.02 14.39
CA MET A 83 -0.42 -15.18 14.07
C MET A 83 1.04 -14.82 14.36
N GLU A 84 1.91 -15.83 14.38
CA GLU A 84 3.35 -15.61 14.50
C GLU A 84 3.90 -14.90 13.25
N LEU A 85 5.00 -14.14 13.42
CA LEU A 85 5.57 -13.33 12.36
C LEU A 85 5.95 -14.18 11.14
N GLU A 86 6.52 -15.35 11.35
CA GLU A 86 6.93 -16.25 10.28
C GLU A 86 5.73 -16.72 9.44
N GLU A 87 4.64 -17.12 10.09
CA GLU A 87 3.39 -17.47 9.42
C GLU A 87 2.84 -16.28 8.62
N GLN A 88 2.85 -15.08 9.21
CA GLN A 88 2.37 -13.88 8.51
C GLN A 88 3.22 -13.58 7.28
N MET A 89 4.55 -13.65 7.37
CA MET A 89 5.43 -13.40 6.22
C MET A 89 5.24 -14.43 5.10
N LYS A 90 4.91 -15.68 5.44
CA LYS A 90 4.52 -16.71 4.47
C LYS A 90 3.25 -16.30 3.70
N TYR A 91 2.20 -15.86 4.42
CA TYR A 91 0.98 -15.38 3.76
C TYR A 91 1.21 -14.10 2.95
N VAL A 92 2.05 -13.18 3.44
CA VAL A 92 2.43 -11.97 2.69
C VAL A 92 3.11 -12.36 1.38
N THR A 93 4.09 -13.28 1.40
CA THR A 93 4.77 -13.76 0.19
C THR A 93 3.80 -14.38 -0.82
N MET A 94 2.83 -15.17 -0.33
CA MET A 94 1.81 -15.79 -1.17
C MET A 94 0.82 -14.76 -1.77
N PHE A 95 0.55 -13.69 -1.05
CA PHE A 95 -0.44 -12.69 -1.46
C PHE A 95 0.11 -11.64 -2.43
N ILE A 96 1.37 -11.22 -2.29
CA ILE A 96 1.97 -10.17 -3.11
C ILE A 96 1.75 -10.38 -4.62
N PRO A 97 1.91 -11.59 -5.21
CA PRO A 97 1.66 -11.82 -6.63
C PRO A 97 0.19 -11.61 -7.07
N ARG A 98 -0.75 -11.52 -6.14
CA ARG A 98 -2.18 -11.28 -6.42
C ARG A 98 -2.52 -9.78 -6.46
N ILE A 99 -1.58 -8.92 -6.11
CA ILE A 99 -1.77 -7.47 -6.10
C ILE A 99 -1.62 -6.95 -7.53
N ASP A 100 -2.71 -6.49 -8.10
CA ASP A 100 -2.80 -5.98 -9.48
C ASP A 100 -3.24 -4.51 -9.57
N ASN A 101 -3.49 -3.87 -8.41
CA ASN A 101 -3.88 -2.48 -8.34
C ASN A 101 -3.40 -1.79 -7.06
N TRP A 102 -3.38 -0.45 -7.09
CA TRP A 102 -2.88 0.35 -5.98
C TRP A 102 -3.73 0.26 -4.70
N ALA A 103 -5.05 0.10 -4.82
CA ALA A 103 -5.92 0.12 -3.67
C ALA A 103 -5.77 -1.16 -2.81
N VAL A 104 -5.67 -2.33 -3.46
CA VAL A 104 -5.35 -3.60 -2.77
C VAL A 104 -3.99 -3.51 -2.11
N CYS A 105 -2.96 -3.00 -2.83
CA CYS A 105 -1.62 -2.84 -2.31
C CYS A 105 -1.58 -1.98 -1.04
N ASP A 106 -2.16 -0.78 -1.10
CA ASP A 106 -2.06 0.22 -0.04
C ASP A 106 -2.86 -0.18 1.21
N ILE A 107 -4.05 -0.74 1.02
CA ILE A 107 -4.86 -1.25 2.14
C ILE A 107 -4.15 -2.43 2.79
N PHE A 108 -3.64 -3.38 2.00
CA PHE A 108 -2.87 -4.51 2.53
C PHE A 108 -1.69 -4.05 3.39
N CYS A 109 -0.84 -3.16 2.86
CA CYS A 109 0.30 -2.62 3.59
C CYS A 109 -0.12 -1.87 4.87
N SER A 110 -1.24 -1.14 4.84
CA SER A 110 -1.74 -0.41 6.00
C SER A 110 -2.21 -1.30 7.15
N GLU A 111 -2.67 -2.51 6.85
CA GLU A 111 -3.09 -3.50 7.83
C GLU A 111 -1.93 -4.32 8.41
N LEU A 112 -0.76 -4.38 7.75
CA LEU A 112 0.44 -5.08 8.22
C LEU A 112 1.12 -4.31 9.37
N LYS A 113 0.47 -4.31 10.54
CA LYS A 113 0.92 -3.56 11.74
C LYS A 113 2.16 -4.14 12.43
N THR A 114 2.58 -5.33 12.06
CA THR A 114 3.82 -5.97 12.55
C THR A 114 5.07 -5.14 12.25
N ALA A 115 5.06 -4.40 11.14
CA ALA A 115 6.11 -3.42 10.82
C ALA A 115 6.28 -2.30 11.89
N LYS A 116 5.32 -2.13 12.80
CA LYS A 116 5.35 -1.13 13.89
C LYS A 116 5.68 -1.74 15.27
N LYS A 117 5.85 -3.05 15.37
CA LYS A 117 6.01 -3.81 16.63
C LYS A 117 7.39 -4.47 16.75
N LYS A 118 7.51 -5.45 17.63
CA LYS A 118 8.75 -6.22 17.89
C LYS A 118 9.37 -6.87 16.64
N GLY A 119 8.59 -7.13 15.57
CA GLY A 119 9.07 -7.68 14.30
C GLY A 119 9.55 -6.64 13.28
N LYS A 120 9.69 -5.36 13.66
CA LYS A 120 9.97 -4.25 12.74
C LYS A 120 11.22 -4.49 11.90
N GLU A 121 12.32 -4.93 12.52
CA GLU A 121 13.57 -5.20 11.79
C GLU A 121 13.46 -6.41 10.85
N ASN A 122 12.78 -7.46 11.27
CA ASN A 122 12.55 -8.64 10.41
C ASN A 122 11.72 -8.25 9.17
N VAL A 123 10.70 -7.41 9.35
CA VAL A 123 9.90 -6.91 8.23
C VAL A 123 10.73 -5.97 7.34
N TRP A 124 11.61 -5.15 7.90
CA TRP A 124 12.56 -4.34 7.13
C TRP A 124 13.43 -5.21 6.21
N GLN A 125 14.01 -6.28 6.74
CA GLN A 125 14.81 -7.22 5.94
C GLN A 125 13.95 -7.95 4.91
N PHE A 126 12.75 -8.35 5.28
CA PHE A 126 11.81 -9.05 4.40
C PHE A 126 11.42 -8.24 3.16
N ILE A 127 11.26 -6.92 3.29
CA ILE A 127 10.83 -6.07 2.17
C ILE A 127 11.96 -5.71 1.20
N GLN A 128 13.24 -5.88 1.57
CA GLN A 128 14.38 -5.47 0.76
C GLN A 128 14.41 -6.07 -0.67
N PRO A 129 14.08 -7.35 -0.90
CA PRO A 129 14.00 -7.91 -2.26
C PRO A 129 12.94 -7.21 -3.12
N TYR A 130 11.79 -6.85 -2.54
CA TYR A 130 10.69 -6.19 -3.26
C TYR A 130 11.05 -4.78 -3.70
N LEU A 131 11.91 -4.08 -2.96
CA LEU A 131 12.42 -2.76 -3.34
C LEU A 131 13.30 -2.77 -4.60
N LYS A 132 13.73 -3.96 -5.03
CA LYS A 132 14.55 -4.19 -6.23
C LYS A 132 13.77 -4.91 -7.33
N SER A 133 12.50 -5.19 -7.14
CA SER A 133 11.68 -5.90 -8.12
C SER A 133 11.44 -5.04 -9.37
N SER A 134 11.44 -5.69 -10.53
CA SER A 134 11.02 -5.07 -11.80
C SER A 134 9.50 -5.07 -12.00
N LYS A 135 8.74 -5.76 -11.14
CA LYS A 135 7.28 -5.83 -11.22
C LYS A 135 6.65 -4.67 -10.45
N GLU A 136 5.75 -3.95 -11.12
CA GLU A 136 5.17 -2.71 -10.63
C GLU A 136 4.56 -2.80 -9.22
N PHE A 137 3.73 -3.81 -8.95
CA PHE A 137 3.06 -3.92 -7.66
C PHE A 137 3.91 -4.59 -6.59
N GLU A 138 4.92 -5.37 -6.95
CA GLU A 138 5.91 -5.87 -5.99
C GLU A 138 6.77 -4.72 -5.44
N ILE A 139 7.32 -3.87 -6.34
CA ILE A 139 8.09 -2.71 -5.89
C ILE A 139 7.21 -1.68 -5.18
N ARG A 140 5.94 -1.46 -5.64
CA ARG A 140 4.98 -0.62 -4.92
C ARG A 140 4.75 -1.14 -3.50
N PHE A 141 4.51 -2.44 -3.32
CA PHE A 141 4.39 -3.06 -1.99
C PHE A 141 5.60 -2.71 -1.12
N GLY A 142 6.82 -2.94 -1.62
CA GLY A 142 8.05 -2.60 -0.89
C GLY A 142 8.08 -1.13 -0.46
N ILE A 143 7.80 -0.20 -1.39
CA ILE A 143 7.83 1.24 -1.13
C ILE A 143 6.73 1.66 -0.14
N VAL A 144 5.50 1.17 -0.28
CA VAL A 144 4.40 1.50 0.64
C VAL A 144 4.67 0.95 2.04
N MET A 145 5.31 -0.21 2.15
CA MET A 145 5.78 -0.72 3.45
C MET A 145 6.83 0.18 4.11
N LEU A 146 7.67 0.90 3.35
CA LEU A 146 8.61 1.89 3.90
C LEU A 146 7.92 3.04 4.64
N PHE A 147 6.64 3.31 4.41
CA PHE A 147 5.90 4.34 5.15
C PHE A 147 5.87 4.07 6.66
N HIS A 148 5.97 2.80 7.06
CA HIS A 148 6.08 2.42 8.47
C HIS A 148 7.44 2.75 9.10
N TYR A 149 8.44 3.08 8.27
CA TYR A 149 9.82 3.36 8.65
C TYR A 149 10.22 4.83 8.48
N VAL A 150 9.25 5.73 8.27
CA VAL A 150 9.53 7.16 8.27
C VAL A 150 9.76 7.62 9.72
N ASP A 151 10.98 7.41 10.23
CA ASP A 151 11.42 7.74 11.59
C ASP A 151 12.93 8.09 11.62
N ASP A 152 13.42 8.52 12.80
CA ASP A 152 14.80 9.00 12.97
C ASP A 152 15.85 7.92 12.63
N ALA A 153 15.54 6.65 12.88
CA ALA A 153 16.47 5.54 12.63
C ALA A 153 16.62 5.22 11.14
N HIS A 154 15.60 5.52 10.33
CA HIS A 154 15.54 5.03 8.93
C HIS A 154 15.54 6.16 7.89
N ILE A 155 15.29 7.43 8.28
CA ILE A 155 15.14 8.53 7.32
C ILE A 155 16.29 8.62 6.31
N ASP A 156 17.53 8.49 6.76
CA ASP A 156 18.70 8.58 5.87
C ASP A 156 18.75 7.41 4.88
N SER A 157 18.34 6.20 5.30
CA SER A 157 18.22 5.02 4.43
C SER A 157 17.09 5.18 3.40
N LEU A 158 15.95 5.78 3.79
CA LEU A 158 14.83 6.05 2.89
C LEU A 158 15.21 7.06 1.81
N LEU A 159 15.88 8.15 2.16
CA LEU A 159 16.33 9.16 1.21
C LEU A 159 17.44 8.62 0.28
N LYS A 160 18.36 7.80 0.81
CA LYS A 160 19.35 7.10 0.00
C LYS A 160 18.70 6.12 -0.99
N TYR A 161 17.68 5.37 -0.56
CA TYR A 161 16.92 4.51 -1.45
C TYR A 161 16.20 5.31 -2.53
N ALA A 162 15.57 6.44 -2.16
CA ALA A 162 14.91 7.31 -3.12
C ALA A 162 15.89 7.84 -4.19
N ASP A 163 17.13 8.15 -3.83
CA ASP A 163 18.16 8.61 -4.76
C ASP A 163 18.63 7.51 -5.73
N SER A 164 18.58 6.26 -5.30
CA SER A 164 18.90 5.08 -6.13
C SER A 164 17.70 4.53 -6.91
N PHE A 165 16.51 5.09 -6.71
CA PHE A 165 15.30 4.59 -7.34
C PHE A 165 15.29 4.87 -8.85
N ASN A 166 15.14 3.80 -9.63
CA ASN A 166 14.99 3.85 -11.07
C ASN A 166 13.96 2.82 -11.52
N HIS A 167 12.76 3.28 -11.86
CA HIS A 167 11.67 2.41 -12.33
C HIS A 167 10.66 3.21 -13.15
N ASP A 168 10.23 2.66 -14.31
CA ASP A 168 9.36 3.39 -15.24
C ASP A 168 7.87 3.24 -14.96
N ALA A 169 7.46 2.22 -14.21
CA ALA A 169 6.05 1.95 -13.96
C ALA A 169 5.40 3.04 -13.12
N TYR A 170 4.20 3.46 -13.55
CA TYR A 170 3.47 4.60 -13.00
C TYR A 170 3.20 4.48 -11.51
N TYR A 171 2.68 3.32 -11.05
CA TYR A 171 2.29 3.14 -9.65
C TYR A 171 3.51 2.96 -8.72
N ALA A 172 4.64 2.48 -9.21
CA ALA A 172 5.91 2.47 -8.49
C ALA A 172 6.42 3.90 -8.24
N ARG A 173 6.46 4.72 -9.29
CA ARG A 173 6.87 6.13 -9.23
C ARG A 173 5.94 6.97 -8.34
N MET A 174 4.63 6.72 -8.40
CA MET A 174 3.64 7.37 -7.52
C MET A 174 3.87 7.01 -6.05
N ALA A 175 4.21 5.76 -5.73
CA ALA A 175 4.53 5.34 -4.36
C ALA A 175 5.82 6.01 -3.86
N MET A 176 6.85 6.09 -4.71
CA MET A 176 8.10 6.79 -4.39
C MET A 176 7.85 8.28 -4.10
N ALA A 177 7.11 8.94 -4.96
CA ALA A 177 6.73 10.34 -4.77
C ALA A 177 5.96 10.55 -3.45
N TRP A 178 5.09 9.62 -3.08
CA TRP A 178 4.36 9.68 -1.81
C TRP A 178 5.27 9.43 -0.61
N MET A 179 6.18 8.46 -0.67
CA MET A 179 7.17 8.22 0.38
C MET A 179 8.00 9.48 0.67
N ILE A 180 8.52 10.14 -0.36
CA ILE A 180 9.31 11.38 -0.21
C ILE A 180 8.46 12.48 0.44
N SER A 181 7.21 12.63 0.04
CA SER A 181 6.27 13.56 0.67
C SER A 181 6.08 13.28 2.16
N LEU A 182 5.95 12.00 2.57
CA LEU A 182 5.86 11.63 3.98
C LEU A 182 7.17 11.91 4.74
N CYS A 183 8.32 11.67 4.11
CA CYS A 183 9.62 12.04 4.66
C CYS A 183 9.69 13.56 4.87
N PHE A 184 9.25 14.36 3.90
CA PHE A 184 9.24 15.82 4.04
C PHE A 184 8.36 16.30 5.19
N ILE A 185 7.15 15.74 5.31
CA ILE A 185 6.21 16.14 6.36
C ILE A 185 6.80 15.88 7.76
N LYS A 186 7.58 14.82 7.92
CA LYS A 186 8.14 14.45 9.23
C LYS A 186 9.54 14.99 9.47
N PHE A 187 10.36 15.10 8.43
CA PHE A 187 11.77 15.53 8.46
C PHE A 187 12.02 16.61 7.40
N PRO A 188 11.40 17.81 7.52
CA PRO A 188 11.42 18.81 6.45
C PRO A 188 12.83 19.28 6.10
N GLN A 189 13.72 19.51 7.07
CA GLN A 189 15.07 19.99 6.79
C GLN A 189 15.91 18.96 6.02
N LYS A 190 15.93 17.70 6.50
CA LYS A 190 16.67 16.61 5.84
C LYS A 190 16.15 16.36 4.43
N THR A 191 14.83 16.33 4.29
CA THR A 191 14.22 16.04 2.98
C THR A 191 14.36 17.22 2.02
N MET A 192 14.32 18.47 2.49
CA MET A 192 14.62 19.65 1.68
C MET A 192 16.05 19.60 1.14
N GLU A 193 17.02 19.25 1.98
CA GLU A 193 18.41 19.10 1.56
C GLU A 193 18.58 18.00 0.51
N TYR A 194 17.94 16.84 0.73
CA TYR A 194 17.88 15.79 -0.28
C TYR A 194 17.29 16.29 -1.60
N LEU A 195 16.16 17.00 -1.59
CA LEU A 195 15.50 17.49 -2.81
C LEU A 195 16.33 18.46 -3.61
N LYS A 196 17.19 19.28 -2.99
CA LYS A 196 18.11 20.19 -3.68
C LYS A 196 19.15 19.46 -4.53
N HIS A 197 19.54 18.25 -4.11
CA HIS A 197 20.62 17.47 -4.73
C HIS A 197 20.14 16.15 -5.37
N SER A 198 18.83 15.88 -5.35
CA SER A 198 18.23 14.62 -5.82
C SER A 198 18.51 14.33 -7.28
N THR A 199 18.83 13.08 -7.59
CA THR A 199 19.06 12.56 -8.94
C THR A 199 17.83 11.90 -9.57
N LEU A 200 16.68 11.90 -8.86
CA LEU A 200 15.42 11.36 -9.37
C LEU A 200 15.06 11.93 -10.74
N ASP A 201 14.39 11.12 -11.56
CA ASP A 201 13.77 11.59 -12.80
C ASP A 201 12.79 12.74 -12.56
N ASN A 202 12.65 13.64 -13.54
CA ASN A 202 11.86 14.86 -13.39
C ASN A 202 10.39 14.59 -13.03
N TRP A 203 9.81 13.52 -13.56
CA TRP A 203 8.42 13.21 -13.26
C TRP A 203 8.22 12.81 -11.79
N THR A 204 9.02 11.86 -11.29
CA THR A 204 8.93 11.38 -9.89
C THR A 204 9.27 12.52 -8.92
N TYR A 205 10.30 13.30 -9.21
CA TYR A 205 10.68 14.48 -8.46
C TYR A 205 9.54 15.50 -8.37
N ASN A 206 9.01 15.95 -9.51
CA ASN A 206 7.92 16.93 -9.55
C ASN A 206 6.64 16.40 -8.86
N LYS A 207 6.37 15.09 -8.98
CA LYS A 207 5.24 14.46 -8.31
C LYS A 207 5.43 14.41 -6.78
N ALA A 208 6.65 14.21 -6.28
CA ALA A 208 6.96 14.29 -4.85
C ALA A 208 6.74 15.71 -4.31
N LEU A 209 7.21 16.75 -5.04
CA LEU A 209 6.92 18.14 -4.70
C LEU A 209 5.41 18.42 -4.69
N GLN A 210 4.68 17.96 -5.71
CA GLN A 210 3.24 18.14 -5.80
C GLN A 210 2.51 17.54 -4.59
N LYS A 211 2.81 16.26 -4.24
CA LYS A 211 2.20 15.59 -3.08
C LYS A 211 2.53 16.30 -1.76
N THR A 212 3.72 16.86 -1.65
CA THR A 212 4.12 17.66 -0.49
C THR A 212 3.35 18.98 -0.40
N ILE A 213 3.19 19.67 -1.52
CA ILE A 213 2.41 20.92 -1.64
C ILE A 213 0.92 20.70 -1.34
N GLU A 214 0.35 19.57 -1.73
CA GLU A 214 -1.04 19.18 -1.46
C GLU A 214 -1.31 18.92 0.03
N SER A 215 -0.27 18.66 0.82
CA SER A 215 -0.43 18.37 2.25
C SER A 215 -0.85 19.60 3.07
N PHE A 216 -1.86 19.45 3.92
CA PHE A 216 -2.27 20.48 4.88
C PHE A 216 -1.25 20.67 6.04
N ARG A 217 -0.25 19.80 6.16
CA ARG A 217 0.78 19.84 7.21
C ARG A 217 1.99 20.69 6.83
N VAL A 218 2.05 21.20 5.61
CA VAL A 218 3.13 22.04 5.08
C VAL A 218 2.59 23.47 5.00
N ASP A 219 3.34 24.43 5.53
CA ASP A 219 3.00 25.84 5.54
C ASP A 219 3.09 26.46 4.14
N LYS A 220 2.52 27.67 4.00
CA LYS A 220 2.43 28.38 2.72
C LYS A 220 3.79 28.72 2.13
N ASP A 221 4.68 29.25 2.96
CA ASP A 221 5.98 29.74 2.47
C ASP A 221 6.85 28.58 1.96
N THR A 222 6.84 27.46 2.70
CA THR A 222 7.46 26.22 2.26
C THR A 222 6.86 25.71 0.93
N LYS A 223 5.53 25.79 0.77
CA LYS A 223 4.89 25.40 -0.50
C LYS A 223 5.32 26.27 -1.67
N ASP A 224 5.51 27.57 -1.45
CA ASP A 224 5.96 28.50 -2.50
C ASP A 224 7.39 28.15 -2.94
N ILE A 225 8.30 27.89 -2.01
CA ILE A 225 9.65 27.40 -2.30
C ILE A 225 9.59 26.09 -3.12
N LEU A 226 8.78 25.12 -2.71
CA LEU A 226 8.67 23.83 -3.42
C LEU A 226 8.09 24.00 -4.85
N ARG A 227 7.24 25.00 -5.11
CA ARG A 227 6.75 25.32 -6.48
C ARG A 227 7.87 25.79 -7.39
N GLU A 228 8.77 26.62 -6.87
CA GLU A 228 9.92 27.14 -7.62
C GLU A 228 10.98 26.05 -7.92
N MET A 229 11.05 25.01 -7.08
CA MET A 229 11.97 23.88 -7.28
C MET A 229 11.56 22.90 -8.39
N LYS A 230 10.36 23.04 -8.98
CA LYS A 230 9.92 22.11 -10.04
C LYS A 230 10.85 22.16 -11.25
N ARG A 231 11.24 20.95 -11.70
CA ARG A 231 12.07 20.75 -12.88
C ARG A 231 11.24 20.83 -14.17
N ARG A 232 11.83 21.35 -15.24
CA ARG A 232 11.24 21.41 -16.58
C ARG A 232 11.41 20.08 -17.33
#